data_fe4265cfa3af0b53dda4742448501055
#
_entry.id   fe4265cfa3af0b53dda4742448501055
#
_cell.length_a   1.000
_cell.length_b   1.000
_cell.length_c   1.000
_cell.angle_alpha   90.00
_cell.angle_beta   90.00
_cell.angle_gamma   90.00
#
_symmetry.space_group_name_H-M   'P 1'
#
loop_
_entity.id
_entity.type
_entity.pdbx_description
1 polymer ?
#
loop_
_entity_poly.entity_id
_entity_poly.type
_entity_poly.pdbx_seq_one_letter_code
_entity_poly.pdbx_strand_id
1 'polypeptide(L)'
;MFRFLKQSSQGRSAWLLMALTALILELTALYFQHVMKLQPCVMCIYERIALFGIFGAALLGAITPKTPLRWLAILLWLYSGWQGLQLAWDHTMMQLHPSPFNTCEFFVRFPSWLPLNEWLPSVFQATGDCSMKQWSFLTLDMPQWLIGIFAAYLVMGVLVLISQFFTVRGKN
;
A
#
# COMPACT_ATOMS: atom_id res chain seq x y z
N MET A 1 -2.89 -25.78 -2.72
CA MET A 1 -2.81 -24.35 -2.43
C MET A 1 -1.65 -23.67 -3.19
N PHE A 2 -0.37 -24.05 -2.99
CA PHE A 2 0.77 -23.37 -3.63
C PHE A 2 0.79 -23.49 -5.18
N ARG A 3 0.33 -24.62 -5.76
CA ARG A 3 0.19 -24.75 -7.22
C ARG A 3 -0.81 -23.75 -7.80
N PHE A 4 -1.92 -23.53 -7.10
CA PHE A 4 -2.93 -22.56 -7.50
C PHE A 4 -2.37 -21.14 -7.43
N LEU A 5 -1.67 -20.75 -6.35
CA LEU A 5 -1.04 -19.44 -6.21
C LEU A 5 0.00 -19.17 -7.29
N LYS A 6 0.85 -20.17 -7.60
CA LYS A 6 1.82 -20.08 -8.70
C LYS A 6 1.13 -19.89 -10.05
N GLN A 7 0.10 -20.66 -10.32
CA GLN A 7 -0.66 -20.56 -11.59
C GLN A 7 -1.38 -19.20 -11.68
N SER A 8 -1.97 -18.73 -10.56
CA SER A 8 -2.61 -17.42 -10.50
C SER A 8 -1.62 -16.28 -10.73
N SER A 9 -0.39 -16.36 -10.18
CA SER A 9 0.65 -15.37 -10.41
C SER A 9 1.20 -15.35 -11.85
N GLN A 10 0.96 -16.41 -12.62
CA GLN A 10 1.27 -16.49 -14.06
C GLN A 10 0.09 -16.04 -14.94
N GLY A 11 -1.06 -15.82 -14.35
CA GLY A 11 -2.25 -15.26 -14.99
C GLY A 11 -2.37 -13.77 -14.76
N ARG A 12 -3.02 -13.06 -15.70
CA ARG A 12 -3.26 -11.60 -15.57
C ARG A 12 -4.35 -11.26 -14.55
N SER A 13 -5.33 -12.15 -14.38
CA SER A 13 -6.53 -11.87 -13.56
C SER A 13 -6.22 -11.60 -12.10
N ALA A 14 -5.30 -12.36 -11.49
CA ALA A 14 -4.91 -12.14 -10.10
C ALA A 14 -4.22 -10.79 -9.89
N TRP A 15 -3.34 -10.40 -10.81
CA TRP A 15 -2.66 -9.11 -10.79
C TRP A 15 -3.63 -7.95 -11.00
N LEU A 16 -4.58 -8.09 -11.94
CA LEU A 16 -5.62 -7.08 -12.16
C LEU A 16 -6.56 -6.96 -10.96
N LEU A 17 -6.88 -8.06 -10.29
CA LEU A 17 -7.67 -8.01 -9.06
C LEU A 17 -6.91 -7.26 -7.95
N MET A 18 -5.61 -7.51 -7.79
CA MET A 18 -4.76 -6.77 -6.85
C MET A 18 -4.69 -5.28 -7.21
N ALA A 19 -4.52 -4.93 -8.48
CA ALA A 19 -4.56 -3.55 -8.95
C ALA A 19 -5.91 -2.89 -8.63
N LEU A 20 -7.01 -3.60 -8.85
CA LEU A 20 -8.35 -3.10 -8.57
C LEU A 20 -8.55 -2.83 -7.08
N THR A 21 -8.11 -3.75 -6.19
CA THR A 21 -8.23 -3.53 -4.74
C THR A 21 -7.38 -2.34 -4.27
N ALA A 22 -6.15 -2.19 -4.75
CA ALA A 22 -5.32 -1.02 -4.45
C ALA A 22 -5.95 0.28 -4.96
N LEU A 23 -6.50 0.27 -6.17
CA LEU A 23 -7.20 1.43 -6.74
C LEU A 23 -8.43 1.81 -5.92
N ILE A 24 -9.23 0.84 -5.46
CA ILE A 24 -10.40 1.10 -4.62
C ILE A 24 -9.97 1.77 -3.31
N LEU A 25 -8.89 1.31 -2.70
CA LEU A 25 -8.35 1.92 -1.47
C LEU A 25 -7.89 3.36 -1.70
N GLU A 26 -7.22 3.65 -2.83
CA GLU A 26 -6.83 5.01 -3.19
C GLU A 26 -8.05 5.92 -3.44
N LEU A 27 -9.05 5.43 -4.17
CA LEU A 27 -10.29 6.17 -4.38
C LEU A 27 -11.04 6.43 -3.06
N THR A 28 -10.99 5.48 -2.12
CA THR A 28 -11.55 5.67 -0.78
C THR A 28 -10.79 6.76 -0.01
N ALA A 29 -9.47 6.77 -0.09
CA ALA A 29 -8.65 7.81 0.53
C ALA A 29 -8.95 9.22 -0.07
N LEU A 30 -9.12 9.30 -1.38
CA LEU A 30 -9.52 10.54 -2.06
C LEU A 30 -10.95 10.96 -1.68
N TYR A 31 -11.86 10.02 -1.53
CA TYR A 31 -13.22 10.29 -1.06
C TYR A 31 -13.20 10.91 0.35
N PHE A 32 -12.41 10.34 1.29
CA PHE A 32 -12.23 10.90 2.62
C PHE A 32 -11.67 12.32 2.56
N GLN A 33 -10.67 12.56 1.71
CA GLN A 33 -10.03 13.86 1.57
C GLN A 33 -10.96 14.91 0.93
N HIS A 34 -11.63 14.60 -0.18
CA HIS A 34 -12.35 15.60 -0.97
C HIS A 34 -13.83 15.71 -0.62
N VAL A 35 -14.48 14.61 -0.28
CA VAL A 35 -15.92 14.59 0.04
C VAL A 35 -16.15 14.76 1.53
N MET A 36 -15.48 13.98 2.35
CA MET A 36 -15.61 14.10 3.82
C MET A 36 -14.76 15.23 4.40
N LYS A 37 -13.90 15.89 3.59
CA LYS A 37 -13.03 17.00 4.00
C LYS A 37 -12.08 16.65 5.16
N LEU A 38 -11.70 15.38 5.30
CA LEU A 38 -10.67 14.97 6.23
C LEU A 38 -9.31 15.45 5.74
N GLN A 39 -8.54 16.05 6.63
CA GLN A 39 -7.23 16.61 6.28
C GLN A 39 -6.16 15.52 6.35
N PRO A 40 -5.53 15.11 5.22
CA PRO A 40 -4.51 14.09 5.25
C PRO A 40 -3.25 14.59 5.94
N CYS A 41 -2.72 13.78 6.84
CA CYS A 41 -1.43 14.04 7.49
C CYS A 41 -0.26 13.57 6.61
N VAL A 42 0.97 13.88 6.99
CA VAL A 42 2.18 13.46 6.27
C VAL A 42 2.27 11.93 6.19
N MET A 43 2.00 11.22 7.29
CA MET A 43 2.00 9.75 7.31
C MET A 43 0.93 9.17 6.38
N CYS A 44 -0.26 9.79 6.32
CA CYS A 44 -1.31 9.38 5.38
C CYS A 44 -0.86 9.48 3.90
N ILE A 45 -0.05 10.49 3.57
CA ILE A 45 0.49 10.64 2.21
C ILE A 45 1.53 9.54 1.91
N TYR A 46 2.39 9.21 2.87
CA TYR A 46 3.38 8.14 2.68
C TYR A 46 2.71 6.75 2.59
N GLU A 47 1.67 6.47 3.39
CA GLU A 47 0.85 5.26 3.29
C GLU A 47 0.19 5.14 1.91
N ARG A 48 -0.31 6.25 1.37
CA ARG A 48 -0.85 6.33 0.00
C ARG A 48 0.22 6.00 -1.05
N ILE A 49 1.44 6.52 -0.91
CA ILE A 49 2.55 6.19 -1.83
C ILE A 49 2.88 4.69 -1.79
N ALA A 50 2.82 4.07 -0.61
CA ALA A 50 3.00 2.62 -0.49
C ALA A 50 1.90 1.84 -1.23
N LEU A 51 0.63 2.28 -1.17
CA LEU A 51 -0.46 1.71 -1.96
C LEU A 51 -0.27 1.91 -3.47
N PHE A 52 0.19 3.08 -3.91
CA PHE A 52 0.58 3.29 -5.31
C PHE A 52 1.73 2.38 -5.74
N GLY A 53 2.67 2.08 -4.84
CA GLY A 53 3.71 1.09 -5.09
C GLY A 53 3.15 -0.32 -5.31
N ILE A 54 2.17 -0.75 -4.51
CA ILE A 54 1.45 -2.03 -4.69
C ILE A 54 0.67 -2.01 -6.02
N PHE A 55 -0.02 -0.92 -6.33
CA PHE A 55 -0.73 -0.74 -7.59
C PHE A 55 0.19 -0.85 -8.81
N GLY A 56 1.34 -0.16 -8.78
CA GLY A 56 2.35 -0.22 -9.84
C GLY A 56 2.94 -1.62 -10.00
N ALA A 57 3.22 -2.31 -8.89
CA ALA A 57 3.65 -3.71 -8.90
C ALA A 57 2.60 -4.63 -9.53
N ALA A 58 1.32 -4.40 -9.22
CA ALA A 58 0.22 -5.16 -9.80
C ALA A 58 0.09 -4.95 -11.31
N LEU A 59 0.21 -3.71 -11.78
CA LEU A 59 0.20 -3.41 -13.22
C LEU A 59 1.39 -4.05 -13.93
N LEU A 60 2.60 -3.95 -13.36
CA LEU A 60 3.79 -4.59 -13.91
C LEU A 60 3.60 -6.11 -14.02
N GLY A 61 3.08 -6.76 -12.98
CA GLY A 61 2.76 -8.18 -12.97
C GLY A 61 1.68 -8.57 -13.99
N ALA A 62 0.67 -7.71 -14.20
CA ALA A 62 -0.39 -7.93 -15.18
C ALA A 62 0.11 -7.84 -16.64
N ILE A 63 1.04 -6.91 -16.91
CA ILE A 63 1.64 -6.74 -18.27
C ILE A 63 2.58 -7.90 -18.58
N THR A 64 3.37 -8.36 -17.60
CA THR A 64 4.45 -9.31 -17.81
C THR A 64 4.36 -10.61 -16.97
N PRO A 65 3.19 -11.29 -16.91
CA PRO A 65 2.97 -12.38 -15.95
C PRO A 65 3.82 -13.64 -16.20
N LYS A 66 4.30 -13.82 -17.42
CA LYS A 66 5.10 -15.01 -17.83
C LYS A 66 6.59 -14.74 -17.98
N THR A 67 7.02 -13.48 -17.81
CA THR A 67 8.42 -13.06 -17.97
C THR A 67 9.16 -13.02 -16.63
N PRO A 68 10.50 -12.95 -16.62
CA PRO A 68 11.25 -12.77 -15.39
C PRO A 68 10.94 -11.45 -14.64
N LEU A 69 10.39 -10.43 -15.34
CA LEU A 69 9.93 -9.19 -14.71
C LEU A 69 8.84 -9.41 -13.65
N ARG A 70 8.14 -10.54 -13.68
CA ARG A 70 7.22 -10.93 -12.61
C ARG A 70 7.90 -10.98 -11.24
N TRP A 71 9.17 -11.40 -11.17
CA TRP A 71 9.93 -11.39 -9.93
C TRP A 71 10.12 -9.98 -9.39
N LEU A 72 10.43 -9.03 -10.28
CA LEU A 72 10.51 -7.62 -9.90
C LEU A 72 9.17 -7.11 -9.38
N ALA A 73 8.06 -7.49 -10.02
CA ALA A 73 6.72 -7.13 -9.55
C ALA A 73 6.43 -7.68 -8.14
N ILE A 74 6.79 -8.95 -7.86
CA ILE A 74 6.63 -9.56 -6.52
C ILE A 74 7.51 -8.84 -5.49
N LEU A 75 8.76 -8.52 -5.82
CA LEU A 75 9.66 -7.81 -4.91
C LEU A 75 9.19 -6.39 -4.62
N LEU A 76 8.74 -5.67 -5.65
CA LEU A 76 8.17 -4.33 -5.50
C LEU A 76 6.91 -4.34 -4.63
N TRP A 77 6.02 -5.34 -4.83
CA TRP A 77 4.85 -5.54 -4.01
C TRP A 77 5.22 -5.76 -2.54
N LEU A 78 6.14 -6.69 -2.25
CA LEU A 78 6.58 -6.99 -0.90
C LEU A 78 7.26 -5.79 -0.23
N TYR A 79 8.11 -5.07 -0.97
CA TYR A 79 8.76 -3.86 -0.47
C TYR A 79 7.73 -2.77 -0.11
N SER A 80 6.81 -2.48 -1.03
CA SER A 80 5.77 -1.47 -0.80
C SER A 80 4.82 -1.85 0.34
N GLY A 81 4.45 -3.14 0.41
CA GLY A 81 3.62 -3.66 1.51
C GLY A 81 4.32 -3.56 2.87
N TRP A 82 5.62 -3.85 2.92
CA TRP A 82 6.42 -3.72 4.14
C TRP A 82 6.55 -2.26 4.59
N GLN A 83 6.89 -1.36 3.67
CA GLN A 83 6.95 0.07 3.97
C GLN A 83 5.61 0.61 4.44
N GLY A 84 4.52 0.24 3.77
CA GLY A 84 3.18 0.64 4.18
C GLY A 84 2.81 0.13 5.57
N LEU A 85 3.18 -1.13 5.92
CA LEU A 85 2.94 -1.69 7.25
C LEU A 85 3.71 -0.93 8.33
N GLN A 86 5.00 -0.63 8.10
CA GLN A 86 5.81 0.15 9.05
C GLN A 86 5.22 1.54 9.27
N LEU A 87 4.87 2.24 8.19
CA LEU A 87 4.26 3.57 8.25
C LEU A 87 2.94 3.55 9.03
N ALA A 88 2.06 2.60 8.75
CA ALA A 88 0.78 2.46 9.45
C ALA A 88 0.97 2.10 10.93
N TRP A 89 1.99 1.32 11.27
CA TRP A 89 2.36 1.02 12.65
C TRP A 89 2.83 2.28 13.39
N ASP A 90 3.79 3.00 12.82
CA ASP A 90 4.33 4.23 13.41
C ASP A 90 3.24 5.30 13.57
N HIS A 91 2.38 5.44 12.57
CA HIS A 91 1.23 6.33 12.61
C HIS A 91 0.26 5.96 13.75
N THR A 92 -0.04 4.67 13.91
CA THR A 92 -0.87 4.17 15.01
C THR A 92 -0.23 4.47 16.36
N MET A 93 1.09 4.28 16.50
CA MET A 93 1.81 4.57 17.73
C MET A 93 1.80 6.06 18.08
N MET A 94 1.90 6.95 17.09
CA MET A 94 1.76 8.39 17.29
C MET A 94 0.37 8.78 17.80
N GLN A 95 -0.69 8.09 17.33
CA GLN A 95 -2.06 8.35 17.80
C GLN A 95 -2.37 7.77 19.19
N LEU A 96 -1.77 6.62 19.54
CA LEU A 96 -1.99 5.97 20.83
C LEU A 96 -1.12 6.55 21.94
N HIS A 97 0.08 6.98 21.61
CA HIS A 97 1.09 7.49 22.53
C HIS A 97 1.63 8.85 22.05
N PRO A 98 0.80 9.90 22.03
CA PRO A 98 1.25 11.22 21.64
C PRO A 98 2.35 11.68 22.58
N SER A 99 3.53 11.96 22.04
CA SER A 99 4.69 12.44 22.81
C SER A 99 5.24 13.69 22.13
N PRO A 100 5.69 14.69 22.90
CA PRO A 100 6.31 15.88 22.33
C PRO A 100 7.62 15.58 21.57
N PHE A 101 8.18 14.38 21.75
CA PHE A 101 9.38 13.91 21.03
C PHE A 101 9.06 13.12 19.76
N ASN A 102 7.83 12.62 19.60
CA ASN A 102 7.34 11.90 18.40
C ASN A 102 6.43 12.84 17.61
N THR A 103 6.99 13.91 17.08
CA THR A 103 6.24 14.84 16.24
C THR A 103 6.25 14.36 14.78
N CYS A 104 5.08 14.40 14.15
CA CYS A 104 4.96 14.23 12.72
C CYS A 104 5.72 15.35 11.99
N GLU A 105 6.42 15.02 10.91
CA GLU A 105 6.95 16.07 10.03
C GLU A 105 5.83 16.96 9.50
N PHE A 106 6.08 18.26 9.39
CA PHE A 106 5.06 19.20 8.89
C PHE A 106 4.92 19.18 7.37
N PHE A 107 5.94 18.71 6.66
CA PHE A 107 5.98 18.70 5.21
C PHE A 107 6.37 17.32 4.68
N VAL A 108 5.69 16.90 3.63
CA VAL A 108 6.06 15.67 2.91
C VAL A 108 7.36 15.91 2.17
N ARG A 109 8.35 15.04 2.36
CA ARG A 109 9.64 15.11 1.66
C ARG A 109 9.63 14.20 0.45
N PHE A 110 9.58 14.80 -0.72
CA PHE A 110 9.77 14.10 -1.98
C PHE A 110 11.18 14.34 -2.53
N PRO A 111 11.74 13.39 -3.30
CA PRO A 111 12.96 13.64 -4.04
C PRO A 111 12.78 14.81 -5.01
N SER A 112 13.80 15.63 -5.19
CA SER A 112 13.75 16.83 -6.06
C SER A 112 13.41 16.53 -7.53
N TRP A 113 13.65 15.29 -7.97
CA TRP A 113 13.31 14.82 -9.32
C TRP A 113 11.84 14.34 -9.43
N LEU A 114 11.11 14.19 -8.32
CA LEU A 114 9.72 13.73 -8.29
C LEU A 114 8.93 14.50 -7.21
N PRO A 115 8.72 15.81 -7.34
CA PRO A 115 8.00 16.62 -6.36
C PRO A 115 6.48 16.46 -6.52
N LEU A 116 5.93 15.31 -6.10
CA LEU A 116 4.51 14.98 -6.25
C LEU A 116 3.58 15.95 -5.52
N ASN A 117 4.02 16.53 -4.42
CA ASN A 117 3.28 17.56 -3.67
C ASN A 117 3.11 18.86 -4.46
N GLU A 118 4.03 19.17 -5.40
CA GLU A 118 3.95 20.34 -6.27
C GLU A 118 3.14 20.03 -7.55
N TRP A 119 3.31 18.82 -8.10
CA TRP A 119 2.64 18.42 -9.33
C TRP A 119 1.15 18.11 -9.12
N LEU A 120 0.81 17.46 -8.00
CA LEU A 120 -0.54 17.04 -7.66
C LEU A 120 -0.87 17.38 -6.20
N PRO A 121 -0.92 18.68 -5.83
CA PRO A 121 -1.17 19.10 -4.46
C PRO A 121 -2.50 18.60 -3.92
N SER A 122 -3.53 18.48 -4.78
CA SER A 122 -4.83 17.93 -4.40
C SER A 122 -4.79 16.48 -3.92
N VAL A 123 -3.71 15.74 -4.19
CA VAL A 123 -3.54 14.33 -3.79
C VAL A 123 -2.45 14.17 -2.74
N PHE A 124 -1.33 14.89 -2.87
CA PHE A 124 -0.11 14.66 -2.09
C PHE A 124 0.28 15.80 -1.14
N GLN A 125 -0.58 16.80 -0.97
CA GLN A 125 -0.34 17.85 0.04
C GLN A 125 -0.90 17.42 1.39
N ALA A 126 -0.05 17.40 2.42
CA ALA A 126 -0.45 17.17 3.79
C ALA A 126 -0.94 18.49 4.42
N THR A 127 -2.09 18.44 5.08
CA THR A 127 -2.71 19.59 5.75
C THR A 127 -3.16 19.26 7.17
N GLY A 128 -3.12 17.98 7.56
CA GLY A 128 -3.55 17.48 8.86
C GLY A 128 -2.41 17.11 9.78
N ASP A 129 -2.74 16.90 11.06
CA ASP A 129 -1.83 16.43 12.09
C ASP A 129 -1.94 14.90 12.24
N CYS A 130 -0.79 14.19 12.35
CA CYS A 130 -0.76 12.73 12.48
C CYS A 130 -1.26 12.22 13.82
N SER A 131 -1.19 13.04 14.88
CA SER A 131 -1.65 12.66 16.22
C SER A 131 -3.18 12.73 16.37
N MET A 132 -3.87 13.44 15.46
CA MET A 132 -5.30 13.66 15.52
C MET A 132 -6.08 12.50 14.91
N LYS A 133 -6.98 11.90 15.70
CA LYS A 133 -7.92 10.88 15.22
C LYS A 133 -9.06 11.56 14.47
N GLN A 134 -9.02 11.54 13.14
CA GLN A 134 -10.02 12.20 12.30
C GLN A 134 -11.19 11.30 11.93
N TRP A 135 -10.97 9.97 11.93
CA TRP A 135 -11.98 9.00 11.53
C TRP A 135 -11.75 7.66 12.22
N SER A 136 -12.84 7.05 12.65
CA SER A 136 -12.83 5.69 13.21
C SER A 136 -14.03 4.89 12.71
N PHE A 137 -13.85 3.61 12.53
CA PHE A 137 -14.89 2.66 12.16
C PHE A 137 -14.72 1.36 12.94
N LEU A 138 -15.80 0.85 13.54
CA LEU A 138 -15.77 -0.34 14.40
C LEU A 138 -14.71 -0.26 15.52
N THR A 139 -14.60 0.90 16.17
CA THR A 139 -13.63 1.18 17.24
C THR A 139 -12.15 1.25 16.81
N LEU A 140 -11.85 1.05 15.54
CA LEU A 140 -10.50 1.14 14.98
C LEU A 140 -10.33 2.46 14.24
N ASP A 141 -9.20 3.12 14.47
CA ASP A 141 -8.81 4.32 13.74
C ASP A 141 -8.26 3.97 12.35
N MET A 142 -8.22 4.94 11.44
CA MET A 142 -7.79 4.75 10.05
C MET A 142 -6.43 4.02 9.93
N PRO A 143 -5.34 4.41 10.66
CA PRO A 143 -4.06 3.70 10.54
C PRO A 143 -4.13 2.25 11.00
N GLN A 144 -4.97 1.92 11.98
CA GLN A 144 -5.16 0.53 12.43
C GLN A 144 -5.78 -0.36 11.35
N TRP A 145 -6.72 0.17 10.57
CA TRP A 145 -7.25 -0.50 9.38
C TRP A 145 -6.18 -0.72 8.33
N LEU A 146 -5.30 0.27 8.12
CA LEU A 146 -4.18 0.17 7.17
C LEU A 146 -3.16 -0.88 7.59
N ILE A 147 -2.89 -1.07 8.89
CA ILE A 147 -2.06 -2.19 9.39
C ILE A 147 -2.64 -3.52 8.90
N GLY A 148 -3.96 -3.75 9.07
CA GLY A 148 -4.62 -4.98 8.62
C GLY A 148 -4.53 -5.18 7.11
N ILE A 149 -4.72 -4.11 6.35
CA ILE A 149 -4.67 -4.12 4.88
C ILE A 149 -3.24 -4.44 4.38
N PHE A 150 -2.22 -3.73 4.88
CA PHE A 150 -0.83 -3.97 4.47
C PHE A 150 -0.33 -5.34 4.93
N ALA A 151 -0.73 -5.81 6.12
CA ALA A 151 -0.43 -7.16 6.58
C ALA A 151 -1.04 -8.23 5.65
N ALA A 152 -2.29 -8.06 5.20
CA ALA A 152 -2.92 -8.95 4.24
C ALA A 152 -2.18 -8.98 2.90
N TYR A 153 -1.79 -7.82 2.36
CA TYR A 153 -0.97 -7.74 1.14
C TYR A 153 0.37 -8.45 1.32
N LEU A 154 1.04 -8.28 2.45
CA LEU A 154 2.32 -8.94 2.74
C LEU A 154 2.19 -10.45 2.86
N VAL A 155 1.21 -10.94 3.62
CA VAL A 155 0.97 -12.38 3.77
C VAL A 155 0.72 -13.01 2.40
N MET A 156 -0.14 -12.41 1.58
CA MET A 156 -0.39 -12.89 0.23
C MET A 156 0.86 -12.82 -0.65
N GLY A 157 1.63 -11.76 -0.57
CA GLY A 157 2.89 -11.61 -1.32
C GLY A 157 3.93 -12.67 -0.95
N VAL A 158 4.10 -12.94 0.34
CA VAL A 158 5.00 -13.99 0.84
C VAL A 158 4.53 -15.37 0.38
N LEU A 159 3.23 -15.68 0.46
CA LEU A 159 2.68 -16.93 -0.02
C LEU A 159 2.89 -17.11 -1.54
N VAL A 160 2.70 -16.04 -2.32
CA VAL A 160 2.98 -16.03 -3.76
C VAL A 160 4.47 -16.23 -4.00
N LEU A 161 5.36 -15.56 -3.28
CA LEU A 161 6.80 -15.72 -3.40
C LEU A 161 7.22 -17.18 -3.11
N ILE A 162 6.78 -17.74 -1.98
CA ILE A 162 7.06 -19.12 -1.60
C ILE A 162 6.55 -20.08 -2.68
N SER A 163 5.37 -19.82 -3.25
CA SER A 163 4.79 -20.68 -4.30
C SER A 163 5.66 -20.80 -5.55
N GLN A 164 6.55 -19.81 -5.81
CA GLN A 164 7.44 -19.84 -6.98
C GLN A 164 8.48 -20.96 -6.90
N PHE A 165 8.88 -21.36 -5.68
CA PHE A 165 9.86 -22.43 -5.46
C PHE A 165 9.27 -23.85 -5.62
N PHE A 166 7.94 -24.00 -5.62
CA PHE A 166 7.32 -25.30 -5.85
C PHE A 166 7.23 -25.60 -7.36
N THR A 167 7.75 -26.78 -7.76
CA THR A 167 7.70 -27.22 -9.15
C THR A 167 6.27 -27.62 -9.52
N VAL A 168 5.72 -27.00 -10.53
CA VAL A 168 4.49 -27.48 -11.16
C VAL A 168 4.88 -28.62 -12.11
N ARG A 169 4.80 -29.87 -11.63
CA ARG A 169 4.92 -31.03 -12.49
C ARG A 169 3.74 -31.01 -13.47
N GLY A 170 3.99 -30.74 -14.74
CA GLY A 170 2.97 -30.80 -15.80
C GLY A 170 2.34 -32.19 -15.80
N LYS A 171 1.02 -32.26 -15.80
CA LYS A 171 0.31 -33.43 -16.31
C LYS A 171 0.45 -33.37 -17.83
N ASN A 172 1.29 -34.27 -18.38
CA ASN A 172 1.13 -34.69 -19.76
C ASN A 172 -0.18 -35.43 -19.89
#